data_1c0bd59abec25203a33960b927b3040e
#
_entry.id   1c0bd59abec25203a33960b927b3040e
#
_cell.length_a   1.000
_cell.length_b   1.000
_cell.length_c   1.000
_cell.angle_alpha   90.00
_cell.angle_beta   90.00
_cell.angle_gamma   90.00
#
_symmetry.space_group_name_H-M   'P 1'
#
loop_
_entity.id
_entity.type
_entity.pdbx_description
1 polymer ?
#
loop_
_entity_poly.entity_id
_entity_poly.type
_entity_poly.pdbx_seq_one_letter_code
_entity_poly.pdbx_strand_id
1 'polypeptide(L)'
;MELFATERAGHASEICRGLALHAGDTVVSVGGYGMLSEVVTGLMSRPGWEGERAGVALAVVAAGTGNTMASDLGMTSVRLTVEGIVAGNVRDIDIMEAKFVNGLPGAGASAGTGGGARVTRYMCNVMGFGLAVDSNILAEELRWMGGLRYDAATLREIYKSRPRHTTLTVDGEIIESDMTLILGLKNQTTGKNFHMCPRAQMDDGKLDILVLPNKSHMETLRLFQAVKSGGKHVYDESMRYVRA
;
A
#
# COMPACT_ATOMS: atom_id res chain seq x y z
N MET A 1 2.55 -28.71 4.20
CA MET A 1 1.79 -27.44 4.18
C MET A 1 1.26 -27.21 5.60
N GLU A 2 1.58 -26.08 6.18
CA GLU A 2 1.06 -25.66 7.49
C GLU A 2 0.10 -24.47 7.29
N LEU A 3 -0.95 -24.39 8.11
CA LEU A 3 -1.93 -23.32 8.06
C LEU A 3 -1.91 -22.54 9.38
N PHE A 4 -1.77 -21.23 9.28
CA PHE A 4 -1.77 -20.32 10.41
C PHE A 4 -2.96 -19.37 10.30
N ALA A 5 -3.88 -19.41 11.27
CA ALA A 5 -4.99 -18.48 11.37
C ALA A 5 -4.57 -17.25 12.20
N THR A 6 -4.88 -16.06 11.71
CA THR A 6 -4.62 -14.82 12.44
C THR A 6 -5.82 -14.45 13.32
N GLU A 7 -5.57 -13.98 14.52
CA GLU A 7 -6.59 -13.69 15.55
C GLU A 7 -6.79 -12.19 15.80
N ARG A 8 -5.77 -11.36 15.42
CA ARG A 8 -5.75 -9.93 15.67
C ARG A 8 -4.84 -9.21 14.68
N ALA A 9 -4.93 -7.90 14.63
CA ALA A 9 -4.00 -7.06 13.88
C ALA A 9 -2.57 -7.27 14.40
N GLY A 10 -1.59 -7.35 13.49
CA GLY A 10 -0.19 -7.60 13.76
C GLY A 10 0.17 -9.08 13.92
N HIS A 11 -0.79 -10.00 14.07
CA HIS A 11 -0.52 -11.41 14.32
C HIS A 11 0.16 -12.10 13.13
N ALA A 12 -0.20 -11.75 11.89
CA ALA A 12 0.49 -12.29 10.71
C ALA A 12 1.98 -11.90 10.69
N SER A 13 2.32 -10.69 11.11
CA SER A 13 3.71 -10.24 11.19
C SER A 13 4.50 -11.01 12.27
N GLU A 14 3.89 -11.29 13.40
CA GLU A 14 4.50 -12.10 14.47
C GLU A 14 4.74 -13.53 14.00
N ILE A 15 3.74 -14.16 13.39
CA ILE A 15 3.84 -15.52 12.83
C ILE A 15 5.00 -15.56 11.82
N CYS A 16 4.97 -14.69 10.81
CA CYS A 16 5.97 -14.70 9.73
C CYS A 16 7.40 -14.44 10.25
N ARG A 17 7.56 -13.64 11.30
CA ARG A 17 8.87 -13.41 11.92
C ARG A 17 9.43 -14.65 12.57
N GLY A 18 8.57 -15.51 13.13
CA GLY A 18 8.96 -16.74 13.86
C GLY A 18 9.01 -18.01 13.03
N LEU A 19 8.56 -18.02 11.76
CA LEU A 19 8.56 -19.21 10.92
C LEU A 19 9.98 -19.76 10.70
N ALA A 20 10.16 -21.07 10.78
CA ALA A 20 11.36 -21.74 10.29
C ALA A 20 11.24 -21.93 8.77
N LEU A 21 11.83 -21.00 8.00
CA LEU A 21 11.76 -21.02 6.53
C LEU A 21 13.09 -21.46 5.92
N HIS A 22 13.01 -22.23 4.85
CA HIS A 22 14.14 -22.77 4.08
C HIS A 22 14.05 -22.34 2.61
N ALA A 23 15.13 -22.45 1.90
CA ALA A 23 15.13 -22.23 0.45
C ALA A 23 14.13 -23.16 -0.24
N GLY A 24 13.30 -22.60 -1.12
CA GLY A 24 12.21 -23.30 -1.79
C GLY A 24 10.85 -23.22 -1.09
N ASP A 25 10.80 -22.72 0.14
CA ASP A 25 9.52 -22.51 0.81
C ASP A 25 8.71 -21.37 0.17
N THR A 26 7.40 -21.52 0.17
CA THR A 26 6.48 -20.47 -0.28
C THR A 26 5.53 -20.11 0.86
N VAL A 27 5.56 -18.83 1.25
CA VAL A 27 4.57 -18.25 2.16
C VAL A 27 3.37 -17.78 1.37
N VAL A 28 2.18 -18.26 1.70
CA VAL A 28 0.94 -17.87 1.01
C VAL A 28 0.14 -16.93 1.90
N SER A 29 0.02 -15.67 1.50
CA SER A 29 -0.84 -14.68 2.15
C SER A 29 -2.27 -14.79 1.64
N VAL A 30 -3.20 -15.16 2.50
CA VAL A 30 -4.64 -15.22 2.16
C VAL A 30 -5.35 -14.04 2.80
N GLY A 31 -5.71 -13.04 2.01
CA GLY A 31 -6.35 -11.83 2.55
C GLY A 31 -6.32 -10.63 1.62
N GLY A 32 -6.48 -9.45 2.21
CA GLY A 32 -6.36 -8.16 1.55
C GLY A 32 -5.00 -7.49 1.82
N TYR A 33 -4.90 -6.20 1.48
CA TYR A 33 -3.65 -5.43 1.64
C TYR A 33 -3.11 -5.36 3.06
N GLY A 34 -3.99 -5.32 4.07
CA GLY A 34 -3.58 -5.34 5.47
C GLY A 34 -2.84 -6.62 5.83
N MET A 35 -3.39 -7.77 5.45
CA MET A 35 -2.75 -9.07 5.64
C MET A 35 -1.41 -9.14 4.91
N LEU A 36 -1.39 -8.75 3.63
CA LEU A 36 -0.17 -8.75 2.82
C LEU A 36 0.92 -7.87 3.45
N SER A 37 0.59 -6.66 3.90
CA SER A 37 1.53 -5.75 4.56
C SER A 37 2.09 -6.34 5.87
N GLU A 38 1.27 -7.03 6.66
CA GLU A 38 1.72 -7.71 7.86
C GLU A 38 2.66 -8.88 7.55
N VAL A 39 2.32 -9.70 6.56
CA VAL A 39 3.16 -10.83 6.11
C VAL A 39 4.51 -10.32 5.61
N VAL A 40 4.52 -9.33 4.71
CA VAL A 40 5.75 -8.72 4.20
C VAL A 40 6.58 -8.11 5.34
N THR A 41 5.93 -7.36 6.26
CA THR A 41 6.63 -6.78 7.42
C THR A 41 7.25 -7.87 8.30
N GLY A 42 6.53 -8.96 8.54
CA GLY A 42 7.03 -10.08 9.34
C GLY A 42 8.24 -10.76 8.69
N LEU A 43 8.15 -11.05 7.40
CA LEU A 43 9.24 -11.66 6.62
C LEU A 43 10.48 -10.76 6.60
N MET A 44 10.33 -9.48 6.25
CA MET A 44 11.43 -8.52 6.15
C MET A 44 12.06 -8.16 7.50
N SER A 45 11.35 -8.37 8.60
CA SER A 45 11.85 -8.09 9.97
C SER A 45 12.52 -9.29 10.63
N ARG A 46 12.77 -10.38 9.90
CA ARG A 46 13.44 -11.57 10.44
C ARG A 46 14.91 -11.30 10.67
N PRO A 47 15.50 -11.78 11.76
CA PRO A 47 16.95 -11.76 11.95
C PRO A 47 17.67 -12.51 10.81
N GLY A 48 18.70 -11.91 10.24
CA GLY A 48 19.48 -12.53 9.16
C GLY A 48 18.86 -12.46 7.77
N TRP A 49 17.66 -11.88 7.59
CA TRP A 49 17.01 -11.77 6.29
C TRP A 49 17.78 -10.92 5.28
N GLU A 50 18.60 -9.97 5.75
CA GLU A 50 19.43 -9.10 4.89
C GLU A 50 20.49 -9.87 4.07
N GLY A 51 20.89 -11.05 4.51
CA GLY A 51 21.92 -11.88 3.85
C GLY A 51 21.36 -13.06 3.05
N GLU A 52 20.16 -13.52 3.39
CA GLU A 52 19.56 -14.72 2.82
C GLU A 52 18.26 -14.39 2.08
N ARG A 53 18.36 -13.74 0.94
CA ARG A 53 17.29 -13.74 -0.08
C ARG A 53 17.10 -15.14 -0.67
N ALA A 54 17.51 -16.16 0.09
CA ALA A 54 17.70 -17.51 -0.37
C ALA A 54 16.38 -18.24 -0.57
N GLY A 55 15.67 -17.90 -1.65
CA GLY A 55 14.72 -18.84 -2.23
C GLY A 55 13.39 -19.01 -1.51
N VAL A 56 12.98 -18.10 -0.65
CA VAL A 56 11.61 -18.07 -0.10
C VAL A 56 10.73 -17.18 -0.97
N ALA A 57 9.67 -17.73 -1.52
CA ALA A 57 8.70 -16.99 -2.32
C ALA A 57 7.47 -16.55 -1.49
N LEU A 58 6.84 -15.46 -1.90
CA LEU A 58 5.55 -15.01 -1.37
C LEU A 58 4.49 -15.11 -2.46
N ALA A 59 3.42 -15.85 -2.19
CA ALA A 59 2.24 -15.89 -3.03
C ALA A 59 1.05 -15.19 -2.37
N VAL A 60 0.15 -14.64 -3.16
CA VAL A 60 -1.01 -13.89 -2.68
C VAL A 60 -2.30 -14.54 -3.16
N VAL A 61 -3.15 -14.94 -2.24
CA VAL A 61 -4.54 -15.34 -2.53
C VAL A 61 -5.45 -14.16 -2.24
N ALA A 62 -6.05 -13.64 -3.29
CA ALA A 62 -6.91 -12.47 -3.28
C ALA A 62 -8.23 -12.73 -2.55
N ALA A 63 -8.31 -12.37 -1.27
CA ALA A 63 -9.54 -12.46 -0.46
C ALA A 63 -9.98 -11.10 0.10
N GLY A 64 -9.37 -10.01 -0.33
CA GLY A 64 -9.72 -8.63 0.04
C GLY A 64 -10.64 -7.95 -0.98
N THR A 65 -11.00 -6.69 -0.70
CA THR A 65 -11.88 -5.88 -1.59
C THR A 65 -11.12 -5.33 -2.80
N GLY A 66 -9.84 -4.99 -2.67
CA GLY A 66 -9.06 -4.29 -3.70
C GLY A 66 -8.25 -5.23 -4.60
N ASN A 67 -7.47 -6.10 -4.02
CA ASN A 67 -6.69 -7.18 -4.65
C ASN A 67 -5.83 -6.81 -5.89
N THR A 68 -5.48 -5.53 -6.07
CA THR A 68 -4.74 -5.07 -7.26
C THR A 68 -3.37 -5.70 -7.37
N MET A 69 -2.66 -5.87 -6.24
CA MET A 69 -1.36 -6.55 -6.22
C MET A 69 -1.44 -7.98 -6.78
N ALA A 70 -2.46 -8.74 -6.36
CA ALA A 70 -2.69 -10.07 -6.89
C ALA A 70 -3.00 -10.04 -8.40
N SER A 71 -3.75 -9.03 -8.86
CA SER A 71 -4.03 -8.84 -10.30
C SER A 71 -2.78 -8.50 -11.08
N ASP A 72 -1.94 -7.60 -10.57
CA ASP A 72 -0.71 -7.17 -11.24
C ASP A 72 0.33 -8.31 -11.33
N LEU A 73 0.27 -9.26 -10.38
CA LEU A 73 1.08 -10.49 -10.38
C LEU A 73 0.43 -11.67 -11.13
N GLY A 74 -0.74 -11.49 -11.76
CA GLY A 74 -1.47 -12.56 -12.44
C GLY A 74 -2.17 -13.57 -11.51
N MET A 75 -2.17 -13.33 -10.20
CA MET A 75 -2.79 -14.18 -9.16
C MET A 75 -4.27 -13.84 -8.95
N THR A 76 -5.06 -13.80 -10.02
CA THR A 76 -6.46 -13.35 -9.99
C THR A 76 -7.44 -14.38 -9.43
N SER A 77 -7.00 -15.61 -9.24
CA SER A 77 -7.80 -16.69 -8.63
C SER A 77 -6.91 -17.64 -7.83
N VAL A 78 -7.50 -18.36 -6.89
CA VAL A 78 -6.80 -19.41 -6.12
C VAL A 78 -6.12 -20.41 -7.05
N ARG A 79 -6.81 -20.80 -8.11
CA ARG A 79 -6.30 -21.75 -9.10
C ARG A 79 -5.02 -21.23 -9.75
N LEU A 80 -5.02 -20.00 -10.28
CA LEU A 80 -3.84 -19.41 -10.92
C LEU A 80 -2.68 -19.23 -9.94
N THR A 81 -2.97 -18.87 -8.70
CA THR A 81 -1.94 -18.80 -7.64
C THR A 81 -1.30 -20.16 -7.41
N VAL A 82 -2.10 -21.23 -7.28
CA VAL A 82 -1.59 -22.59 -7.08
C VAL A 82 -0.81 -23.07 -8.30
N GLU A 83 -1.31 -22.86 -9.51
CA GLU A 83 -0.62 -23.21 -10.76
C GLU A 83 0.74 -22.49 -10.86
N GLY A 84 0.81 -21.20 -10.49
CA GLY A 84 2.06 -20.44 -10.45
C GLY A 84 3.07 -20.98 -9.44
N ILE A 85 2.62 -21.34 -8.23
CA ILE A 85 3.46 -21.95 -7.20
C ILE A 85 4.03 -23.32 -7.68
N VAL A 86 3.16 -24.17 -8.22
CA VAL A 86 3.58 -25.51 -8.71
C VAL A 86 4.53 -25.40 -9.88
N ALA A 87 4.33 -24.42 -10.76
CA ALA A 87 5.22 -24.17 -11.90
C ALA A 87 6.56 -23.49 -11.49
N GLY A 88 6.70 -23.06 -10.23
CA GLY A 88 7.88 -22.31 -9.77
C GLY A 88 8.01 -20.93 -10.44
N ASN A 89 6.91 -20.33 -10.88
CA ASN A 89 6.92 -19.02 -11.49
C ASN A 89 7.15 -17.97 -10.40
N VAL A 90 8.34 -17.37 -10.38
CA VAL A 90 8.70 -16.31 -9.44
C VAL A 90 9.10 -15.03 -10.16
N ARG A 91 8.88 -13.90 -9.53
CA ARG A 91 9.31 -12.57 -9.97
C ARG A 91 9.81 -11.79 -8.77
N ASP A 92 10.97 -11.17 -8.91
CA ASP A 92 11.46 -10.23 -7.91
C ASP A 92 10.66 -8.94 -7.98
N ILE A 93 10.31 -8.40 -6.81
CA ILE A 93 9.62 -7.11 -6.69
C ILE A 93 10.30 -6.27 -5.61
N ASP A 94 10.23 -4.96 -5.79
CA ASP A 94 10.73 -4.01 -4.81
C ASP A 94 9.82 -3.92 -3.59
N ILE A 95 10.44 -3.70 -2.44
CA ILE A 95 9.74 -3.49 -1.16
C ILE A 95 10.04 -2.09 -0.65
N MET A 96 9.00 -1.35 -0.30
CA MET A 96 9.12 -0.06 0.38
C MET A 96 9.34 -0.28 1.88
N GLU A 97 10.35 0.35 2.44
CA GLU A 97 10.53 0.45 3.89
C GLU A 97 10.00 1.81 4.37
N ALA A 98 9.10 1.81 5.33
CA ALA A 98 8.59 3.01 5.97
C ALA A 98 8.99 3.05 7.45
N LYS A 99 9.68 4.11 7.85
CA LYS A 99 10.04 4.39 9.26
C LYS A 99 9.26 5.60 9.75
N PHE A 100 8.51 5.43 10.82
CA PHE A 100 7.71 6.50 11.41
C PHE A 100 7.70 6.43 12.92
N VAL A 101 7.29 7.53 13.55
CA VAL A 101 7.13 7.62 15.00
C VAL A 101 5.66 7.42 15.34
N ASN A 102 5.37 6.44 16.18
CA ASN A 102 4.02 6.14 16.62
C ASN A 102 3.49 7.23 17.55
N GLY A 103 2.20 7.52 17.48
CA GLY A 103 1.53 8.48 18.38
C GLY A 103 1.54 9.92 17.91
N LEU A 104 2.06 10.23 16.70
CA LEU A 104 1.85 11.55 16.10
C LEU A 104 0.46 11.62 15.44
N PRO A 105 -0.24 12.76 15.50
CA PRO A 105 -1.49 12.97 14.81
C PRO A 105 -1.32 12.69 13.31
N GLY A 106 -2.12 11.77 12.77
CA GLY A 106 -2.07 11.38 11.36
C GLY A 106 -1.25 10.12 11.04
N ALA A 107 -0.49 9.56 11.98
CA ALA A 107 0.04 8.22 11.84
C ALA A 107 -1.12 7.23 11.88
N GLY A 108 -1.40 6.54 10.77
CA GLY A 108 -2.49 5.57 10.66
C GLY A 108 -2.46 4.59 11.83
N ALA A 109 -3.58 4.49 12.51
CA ALA A 109 -3.71 3.72 13.73
C ALA A 109 -3.59 2.22 13.48
N SER A 110 -2.40 1.67 13.61
CA SER A 110 -2.27 0.38 14.28
C SER A 110 -2.08 0.71 15.77
N ALA A 111 -3.19 0.78 16.50
CA ALA A 111 -3.21 1.03 17.92
C ALA A 111 -2.42 -0.08 18.65
N GLY A 112 -1.37 0.30 19.29
CA GLY A 112 -0.63 -0.54 20.21
C GLY A 112 0.76 -0.01 20.46
N THR A 113 0.92 0.60 21.60
CA THR A 113 2.12 1.00 22.30
C THR A 113 2.47 2.49 22.22
N GLY A 114 2.68 3.01 23.38
CA GLY A 114 3.04 4.34 23.85
C GLY A 114 3.70 5.32 22.87
N GLY A 115 3.35 6.59 23.00
CA GLY A 115 3.85 7.66 22.15
C GLY A 115 5.38 7.70 22.06
N GLY A 116 5.89 7.95 20.84
CA GLY A 116 7.31 8.16 20.58
C GLY A 116 8.09 6.92 20.10
N ALA A 117 7.51 5.73 20.06
CA ALA A 117 8.20 4.55 19.54
C ALA A 117 8.39 4.65 18.02
N ARG A 118 9.60 4.40 17.55
CA ARG A 118 9.90 4.24 16.13
C ARG A 118 9.36 2.91 15.62
N VAL A 119 8.63 2.93 14.54
CA VAL A 119 8.04 1.75 13.91
C VAL A 119 8.54 1.65 12.48
N THR A 120 8.97 0.45 12.10
CA THR A 120 9.29 0.12 10.71
C THR A 120 8.18 -0.78 10.16
N ARG A 121 7.74 -0.48 8.96
CA ARG A 121 6.80 -1.29 8.17
C ARG A 121 7.37 -1.51 6.78
N TYR A 122 7.09 -2.67 6.22
CA TYR A 122 7.44 -3.02 4.85
C TYR A 122 6.18 -3.24 4.04
N MET A 123 6.14 -2.72 2.83
CA MET A 123 4.98 -2.83 1.95
C MET A 123 5.39 -2.88 0.48
N CYS A 124 4.61 -3.55 -0.32
CA CYS A 124 4.89 -3.78 -1.74
C CYS A 124 3.90 -3.08 -2.69
N ASN A 125 2.94 -2.32 -2.17
CA ASN A 125 1.92 -1.68 -3.01
C ASN A 125 1.84 -0.17 -2.84
N VAL A 126 1.28 0.33 -1.75
CA VAL A 126 1.02 1.75 -1.55
C VAL A 126 1.23 2.19 -0.11
N MET A 127 1.81 3.36 0.08
CA MET A 127 1.73 4.14 1.30
C MET A 127 1.09 5.50 1.01
N GLY A 128 0.37 6.06 1.98
CA GLY A 128 -0.37 7.30 1.78
C GLY A 128 -0.32 8.24 2.96
N PHE A 129 -0.59 9.52 2.64
CA PHE A 129 -0.75 10.60 3.59
C PHE A 129 -1.90 11.51 3.14
N GLY A 130 -2.62 12.11 4.09
CA GLY A 130 -3.70 13.06 3.82
C GLY A 130 -4.98 12.38 3.34
N LEU A 131 -5.58 12.91 2.28
CA LEU A 131 -6.89 12.52 1.75
C LEU A 131 -7.05 11.00 1.57
N ALA A 132 -6.01 10.29 1.12
CA ALA A 132 -6.10 8.85 0.93
C ALA A 132 -6.28 8.09 2.25
N VAL A 133 -5.56 8.51 3.29
CA VAL A 133 -5.67 7.90 4.63
C VAL A 133 -7.02 8.22 5.25
N ASP A 134 -7.44 9.50 5.19
CA ASP A 134 -8.73 9.95 5.73
C ASP A 134 -9.89 9.21 5.04
N SER A 135 -9.82 9.05 3.72
CA SER A 135 -10.82 8.29 2.94
C SER A 135 -10.84 6.80 3.30
N ASN A 136 -9.68 6.17 3.53
CA ASN A 136 -9.61 4.77 3.92
C ASN A 136 -10.19 4.54 5.32
N ILE A 137 -9.87 5.41 6.29
CA ILE A 137 -10.44 5.34 7.64
C ILE A 137 -11.96 5.44 7.58
N LEU A 138 -12.49 6.42 6.84
CA LEU A 138 -13.94 6.58 6.68
C LEU A 138 -14.57 5.39 5.93
N ALA A 139 -13.91 4.84 4.91
CA ALA A 139 -14.42 3.68 4.19
C ALA A 139 -14.54 2.43 5.08
N GLU A 140 -13.72 2.30 6.13
CA GLU A 140 -13.87 1.23 7.11
C GLU A 140 -15.14 1.39 7.96
N GLU A 141 -15.54 2.62 8.29
CA GLU A 141 -16.81 2.91 8.97
C GLU A 141 -18.02 2.65 8.06
N LEU A 142 -17.84 2.82 6.75
CA LEU A 142 -18.87 2.63 5.73
C LEU A 142 -18.91 1.22 5.14
N ARG A 143 -18.42 0.20 5.84
CA ARG A 143 -18.38 -1.20 5.35
C ARG A 143 -19.75 -1.73 4.88
N TRP A 144 -20.83 -1.27 5.49
CA TRP A 144 -22.20 -1.61 5.12
C TRP A 144 -22.59 -1.18 3.69
N MET A 145 -21.89 -0.20 3.08
CA MET A 145 -22.10 0.25 1.71
C MET A 145 -21.43 -0.66 0.65
N GLY A 146 -20.75 -1.72 1.06
CA GLY A 146 -20.07 -2.63 0.15
C GLY A 146 -19.01 -1.92 -0.72
N GLY A 147 -19.05 -2.13 -2.05
CA GLY A 147 -18.07 -1.59 -2.99
C GLY A 147 -18.10 -0.07 -3.15
N LEU A 148 -19.22 0.58 -2.86
CA LEU A 148 -19.40 2.04 -3.00
C LEU A 148 -18.75 2.84 -1.87
N ARG A 149 -18.35 2.19 -0.78
CA ARG A 149 -17.80 2.85 0.41
C ARG A 149 -16.58 3.74 0.13
N TYR A 150 -15.70 3.31 -0.77
CA TYR A 150 -14.49 4.07 -1.11
C TYR A 150 -14.80 5.35 -1.89
N ASP A 151 -15.73 5.28 -2.85
CA ASP A 151 -16.18 6.45 -3.59
C ASP A 151 -16.89 7.45 -2.66
N ALA A 152 -17.80 6.97 -1.84
CA ALA A 152 -18.52 7.81 -0.89
C ALA A 152 -17.57 8.45 0.14
N ALA A 153 -16.63 7.69 0.68
CA ALA A 153 -15.64 8.20 1.62
C ALA A 153 -14.75 9.26 0.98
N THR A 154 -14.24 8.99 -0.23
CA THR A 154 -13.36 9.93 -0.94
C THR A 154 -14.09 11.22 -1.28
N LEU A 155 -15.32 11.15 -1.78
CA LEU A 155 -16.13 12.35 -2.09
C LEU A 155 -16.39 13.19 -0.83
N ARG A 156 -16.71 12.53 0.30
CA ARG A 156 -16.92 13.24 1.57
C ARG A 156 -15.63 13.90 2.07
N GLU A 157 -14.48 13.22 1.98
CA GLU A 157 -13.22 13.79 2.44
C GLU A 157 -12.69 14.87 1.48
N ILE A 158 -12.96 14.80 0.17
CA ILE A 158 -12.73 15.92 -0.77
C ILE A 158 -13.53 17.15 -0.33
N TYR A 159 -14.81 16.98 -0.01
CA TYR A 159 -15.66 18.09 0.44
C TYR A 159 -15.17 18.70 1.76
N LYS A 160 -14.68 17.89 2.70
CA LYS A 160 -14.13 18.38 3.96
C LYS A 160 -12.77 19.06 3.81
N SER A 161 -12.02 18.71 2.81
CA SER A 161 -10.64 19.12 2.46
C SER A 161 -9.81 19.62 3.66
N ARG A 162 -8.84 18.85 4.06
CA ARG A 162 -7.97 19.19 5.20
C ARG A 162 -6.51 19.15 4.74
N PRO A 163 -6.05 20.15 3.97
CA PRO A 163 -4.65 20.24 3.61
C PRO A 163 -3.79 20.36 4.88
N ARG A 164 -2.62 19.75 4.85
CA ARG A 164 -1.67 19.77 5.97
C ARG A 164 -0.37 20.38 5.50
N HIS A 165 0.11 21.36 6.24
CA HIS A 165 1.44 21.91 5.98
C HIS A 165 2.48 20.80 6.10
N THR A 166 3.23 20.56 5.03
CA THR A 166 4.10 19.39 4.92
C THR A 166 5.38 19.75 4.17
N THR A 167 6.50 19.32 4.73
CA THR A 167 7.79 19.32 4.05
C THR A 167 8.08 17.90 3.58
N LEU A 168 8.15 17.71 2.28
CA LEU A 168 8.51 16.45 1.63
C LEU A 168 9.91 16.59 1.04
N THR A 169 10.81 15.71 1.43
CA THR A 169 12.15 15.63 0.82
C THR A 169 12.25 14.35 0.00
N VAL A 170 12.58 14.49 -1.28
CA VAL A 170 12.76 13.36 -2.22
C VAL A 170 14.12 13.53 -2.89
N ASP A 171 15.01 12.56 -2.70
CA ASP A 171 16.38 12.57 -3.25
C ASP A 171 17.14 13.91 -3.03
N GLY A 172 16.89 14.54 -1.86
CA GLY A 172 17.48 15.83 -1.49
C GLY A 172 16.73 17.07 -2.00
N GLU A 173 15.75 16.91 -2.89
CA GLU A 173 14.86 18.01 -3.28
C GLU A 173 13.77 18.21 -2.21
N ILE A 174 13.60 19.46 -1.77
CA ILE A 174 12.63 19.84 -0.74
C ILE A 174 11.41 20.46 -1.40
N ILE A 175 10.25 19.91 -1.08
CA ILE A 175 8.92 20.39 -1.50
C ILE A 175 8.17 20.77 -0.25
N GLU A 176 7.95 22.06 -0.02
CA GLU A 176 7.22 22.56 1.14
C GLU A 176 5.95 23.28 0.69
N SER A 177 4.81 22.77 1.13
CA SER A 177 3.49 23.36 0.84
C SER A 177 2.41 22.77 1.72
N ASP A 178 1.23 23.37 1.66
CA ASP A 178 0.01 22.71 2.15
C ASP A 178 -0.38 21.61 1.17
N MET A 179 -0.34 20.36 1.62
CA MET A 179 -0.58 19.18 0.79
C MET A 179 -1.90 18.52 1.19
N THR A 180 -2.68 18.18 0.17
CA THR A 180 -3.93 17.42 0.33
C THR A 180 -3.67 15.92 0.33
N LEU A 181 -2.72 15.46 -0.50
CA LEU A 181 -2.44 14.05 -0.71
C LEU A 181 -0.96 13.84 -1.03
N ILE A 182 -0.37 12.83 -0.43
CA ILE A 182 0.90 12.23 -0.88
C ILE A 182 0.70 10.72 -0.93
N LEU A 183 1.08 10.11 -2.04
CA LEU A 183 1.08 8.66 -2.22
C LEU A 183 2.44 8.22 -2.74
N GLY A 184 2.99 7.17 -2.15
CA GLY A 184 4.12 6.41 -2.69
C GLY A 184 3.63 5.04 -3.15
N LEU A 185 3.89 4.67 -4.40
CA LEU A 185 3.38 3.44 -5.01
C LEU A 185 4.48 2.65 -5.71
N LYS A 186 4.34 1.33 -5.67
CA LYS A 186 5.11 0.37 -6.45
C LYS A 186 4.27 -0.33 -7.53
N ASN A 187 2.97 -0.06 -7.57
CA ASN A 187 2.07 -0.60 -8.58
C ASN A 187 1.19 0.51 -9.20
N GLN A 188 0.63 0.23 -10.37
CA GLN A 188 -0.08 1.24 -11.15
C GLN A 188 -1.44 1.62 -10.57
N THR A 189 -2.10 0.66 -9.89
CA THR A 189 -3.47 0.80 -9.45
C THR A 189 -3.61 0.59 -7.94
N THR A 190 -4.60 1.25 -7.36
CA THR A 190 -5.08 0.98 -6.00
C THR A 190 -6.59 0.77 -6.05
N GLY A 191 -7.10 -0.25 -5.32
CA GLY A 191 -8.52 -0.60 -5.47
C GLY A 191 -8.87 -0.99 -6.92
N LYS A 192 -10.12 -1.27 -7.21
CA LYS A 192 -10.51 -1.88 -8.50
C LYS A 192 -10.30 -1.00 -9.74
N ASN A 193 -10.31 0.33 -9.60
CA ASN A 193 -10.33 1.23 -10.76
C ASN A 193 -9.56 2.55 -10.53
N PHE A 194 -8.68 2.60 -9.54
CA PHE A 194 -7.91 3.79 -9.25
C PHE A 194 -6.51 3.68 -9.85
N HIS A 195 -6.33 4.19 -11.06
CA HIS A 195 -5.04 4.24 -11.75
C HIS A 195 -4.18 5.37 -11.20
N MET A 196 -3.67 5.20 -9.98
CA MET A 196 -2.96 6.26 -9.26
C MET A 196 -1.61 6.60 -9.88
N CYS A 197 -0.81 5.60 -10.21
CA CYS A 197 0.52 5.79 -10.78
C CYS A 197 0.71 4.91 -12.03
N PRO A 198 0.14 5.29 -13.19
CA PRO A 198 0.15 4.45 -14.39
C PRO A 198 1.55 4.17 -14.96
N ARG A 199 2.58 4.85 -14.45
CA ARG A 199 3.99 4.65 -14.84
C ARG A 199 4.76 3.76 -13.87
N ALA A 200 4.17 3.40 -12.72
CA ALA A 200 4.84 2.63 -11.69
C ALA A 200 5.22 1.23 -12.20
N GLN A 201 6.40 0.78 -11.81
CA GLN A 201 6.92 -0.55 -12.06
C GLN A 201 7.30 -1.19 -10.72
N MET A 202 7.06 -2.49 -10.61
CA MET A 202 7.24 -3.18 -9.33
C MET A 202 8.68 -3.61 -9.06
N ASP A 203 9.57 -3.52 -10.06
CA ASP A 203 10.90 -4.14 -10.08
C ASP A 203 12.01 -3.25 -10.66
N ASP A 204 11.83 -1.94 -10.59
CA ASP A 204 12.77 -0.96 -11.19
C ASP A 204 13.62 -0.19 -10.18
N GLY A 205 13.53 -0.57 -8.90
CA GLY A 205 14.26 0.06 -7.80
C GLY A 205 13.79 1.49 -7.46
N LYS A 206 12.69 1.96 -8.04
CA LYS A 206 12.21 3.34 -7.89
C LYS A 206 10.87 3.40 -7.19
N LEU A 207 10.63 4.50 -6.48
CA LEU A 207 9.35 4.81 -5.85
C LEU A 207 8.62 5.89 -6.66
N ASP A 208 7.42 5.59 -7.11
CA ASP A 208 6.56 6.57 -7.76
C ASP A 208 5.79 7.36 -6.70
N ILE A 209 6.00 8.67 -6.65
CA ILE A 209 5.41 9.56 -5.64
C ILE A 209 4.46 10.53 -6.33
N LEU A 210 3.22 10.50 -5.90
CA LEU A 210 2.17 11.40 -6.36
C LEU A 210 1.87 12.41 -5.26
N VAL A 211 2.02 13.70 -5.56
CA VAL A 211 1.77 14.80 -4.64
C VAL A 211 0.67 15.68 -5.18
N LEU A 212 -0.38 15.88 -4.38
CA LEU A 212 -1.42 16.86 -4.64
C LEU A 212 -1.31 17.99 -3.62
N PRO A 213 -0.83 19.17 -4.04
CA PRO A 213 -0.90 20.38 -3.22
C PRO A 213 -2.35 20.76 -2.90
N ASN A 214 -2.51 21.71 -2.01
CA ASN A 214 -3.85 22.24 -1.71
C ASN A 214 -4.50 22.82 -2.97
N LYS A 215 -5.66 22.29 -3.31
CA LYS A 215 -6.49 22.70 -4.44
C LYS A 215 -7.94 22.90 -4.01
N SER A 216 -8.69 23.60 -4.83
CA SER A 216 -10.14 23.73 -4.63
C SER A 216 -10.83 22.36 -4.67
N HIS A 217 -11.99 22.26 -4.03
CA HIS A 217 -12.80 21.04 -4.05
C HIS A 217 -13.14 20.59 -5.47
N MET A 218 -13.43 21.53 -6.37
CA MET A 218 -13.77 21.23 -7.77
C MET A 218 -12.58 20.68 -8.56
N GLU A 219 -11.39 21.26 -8.37
CA GLU A 219 -10.16 20.72 -8.99
C GLU A 219 -9.84 19.32 -8.45
N THR A 220 -9.92 19.12 -7.13
CA THR A 220 -9.69 17.81 -6.51
C THR A 220 -10.71 16.78 -7.00
N LEU A 221 -11.98 17.16 -7.17
CA LEU A 221 -13.01 16.28 -7.72
C LEU A 221 -12.72 15.92 -9.19
N ARG A 222 -12.31 16.89 -10.01
CA ARG A 222 -11.90 16.65 -11.41
C ARG A 222 -10.73 15.66 -11.48
N LEU A 223 -9.71 15.85 -10.63
CA LEU A 223 -8.57 14.93 -10.56
C LEU A 223 -8.99 13.52 -10.12
N PHE A 224 -9.89 13.42 -9.14
CA PHE A 224 -10.45 12.13 -8.71
C PHE A 224 -11.16 11.39 -9.86
N GLN A 225 -11.92 12.12 -10.68
CA GLN A 225 -12.54 11.53 -11.88
C GLN A 225 -11.49 11.12 -12.93
N ALA A 226 -10.43 11.90 -13.12
CA ALA A 226 -9.34 11.59 -14.03
C ALA A 226 -8.55 10.34 -13.61
N VAL A 227 -8.38 10.10 -12.31
CA VAL A 227 -7.82 8.84 -11.76
C VAL A 227 -8.64 7.65 -12.22
N LYS A 228 -9.97 7.72 -12.09
CA LYS A 228 -10.88 6.63 -12.50
C LYS A 228 -10.96 6.46 -14.02
N SER A 229 -10.66 7.49 -14.77
CA SER A 229 -10.68 7.50 -16.25
C SER A 229 -9.34 7.12 -16.88
N GLY A 230 -8.60 6.20 -16.26
CA GLY A 230 -7.34 5.67 -16.78
C GLY A 230 -6.09 6.47 -16.41
N GLY A 231 -6.12 7.18 -15.28
CA GLY A 231 -4.90 7.78 -14.72
C GLY A 231 -4.43 9.08 -15.41
N LYS A 232 -5.31 9.79 -16.09
CA LYS A 232 -4.99 11.04 -16.81
C LYS A 232 -4.55 12.18 -15.89
N HIS A 233 -4.83 12.10 -14.59
CA HIS A 233 -4.45 13.08 -13.58
C HIS A 233 -2.94 13.30 -13.47
N VAL A 234 -2.11 12.31 -13.82
CA VAL A 234 -0.64 12.44 -13.75
C VAL A 234 -0.06 13.40 -14.81
N TYR A 235 -0.87 13.82 -15.77
CA TYR A 235 -0.52 14.83 -16.78
C TYR A 235 -1.11 16.20 -16.47
N ASP A 236 -1.83 16.33 -15.36
CA ASP A 236 -2.41 17.60 -14.94
C ASP A 236 -1.36 18.43 -14.18
N GLU A 237 -1.19 19.68 -14.54
CA GLU A 237 -0.23 20.60 -13.91
C GLU A 237 -0.47 20.82 -12.40
N SER A 238 -1.68 20.51 -11.93
CA SER A 238 -2.02 20.56 -10.49
C SER A 238 -1.39 19.43 -9.69
N MET A 239 -0.95 18.37 -10.34
CA MET A 239 -0.33 17.19 -9.72
C MET A 239 1.18 17.23 -9.93
N ARG A 240 1.92 16.87 -8.89
CA ARG A 240 3.35 16.64 -9.02
C ARG A 240 3.61 15.14 -8.95
N TYR A 241 4.16 14.62 -10.03
CA TYR A 241 4.59 13.23 -10.12
C TYR A 241 6.12 13.18 -10.05
N VAL A 242 6.65 12.52 -9.05
CA VAL A 242 8.08 12.35 -8.83
C VAL A 242 8.42 10.88 -8.83
N ARG A 243 9.58 10.55 -9.38
CA ARG A 243 10.09 9.17 -9.41
C ARG A 243 11.49 9.16 -8.81
N ALA A 244 11.63 8.58 -7.63
CA ALA A 244 12.84 8.55 -6.82
C ALA A 244 13.47 7.17 -6.77
#